data_d51ff4dc808b1579fb7dadc510a768dc
#
_entry.id   d51ff4dc808b1579fb7dadc510a768dc
#
_cell.length_a   1.000
_cell.length_b   1.000
_cell.length_c   1.000
_cell.angle_alpha   90.00
_cell.angle_beta   90.00
_cell.angle_gamma   90.00
#
_symmetry.space_group_name_H-M   'P 1'
#
loop_
_entity.id
_entity.type
_entity.pdbx_description
1 polymer ?
#
loop_
_entity_poly.entity_id
_entity_poly.type
_entity_poly.pdbx_seq_one_letter_code
_entity_poly.pdbx_strand_id
1 'polypeptide(L)'
;MIREPTGSLTRADASECRTATQASEIEVFDFLSFDHVHLPFNEGYIRILKAAYPNDRILFRAAEGHVERLAPRLADLAGITFQPCKSFATPFGVSHHNPFAGRWAARQCLNVIAGHTAGRCVRLTALLGFNASLLAVIGRRWPTVSSAPLHMVLHSHLGEAMAWRSRNPFIRAADLVSQLKWPLPQPVRIVALELGMKEAINHSLPAVSPAIVTLEHPILSSEWTASPPLTTTGRVKIGFVGHARRAKGFDLFVELACSCSRDDIEFHVIGHSSPETDHLDTSKLARKPSKMPLLRDEYLAALQEIDLVCLPFPGYVYDFTGSGTVSDAIAALKPLIVFRNRTMEAMFARYGPIGWLADDRDDLLRLVGALDPIEFARLRSSWVDNLRAVREARRPELLAKSYAASIKRDDESRHVGSRA
;
A
#
# COMPACT_ATOMS: atom_id res chain seq x y z
N MET A 1 31.01 -15.79 34.56
CA MET A 1 31.48 -14.39 34.59
C MET A 1 31.83 -13.98 33.16
N ILE A 2 30.92 -13.40 32.44
CA ILE A 2 31.13 -12.89 31.07
C ILE A 2 31.10 -11.38 31.19
N ARG A 3 32.25 -10.74 30.95
CA ARG A 3 32.40 -9.27 30.97
C ARG A 3 31.63 -8.65 29.79
N GLU A 4 30.73 -7.73 30.09
CA GLU A 4 30.16 -6.82 29.12
C GLU A 4 31.21 -5.80 28.64
N PRO A 5 31.28 -5.49 27.34
CA PRO A 5 32.07 -4.38 26.88
C PRO A 5 31.23 -3.08 27.03
N THR A 6 31.53 -2.29 28.04
CA THR A 6 31.10 -0.90 28.17
C THR A 6 31.92 -0.03 27.23
N GLY A 7 31.50 0.03 25.98
CA GLY A 7 31.96 1.04 25.04
C GLY A 7 30.94 2.18 24.99
N SER A 8 31.22 3.33 25.63
CA SER A 8 30.47 4.55 25.44
C SER A 8 30.65 5.02 24.00
N LEU A 9 29.61 4.87 23.18
CA LEU A 9 29.53 5.52 21.87
C LEU A 9 29.39 7.03 22.11
N THR A 10 30.51 7.75 21.98
CA THR A 10 30.53 9.22 21.88
C THR A 10 29.65 9.63 20.70
N ARG A 11 28.68 10.53 20.95
CA ARG A 11 27.95 11.24 19.91
C ARG A 11 28.96 11.92 18.98
N ALA A 12 29.20 11.30 17.83
CA ALA A 12 29.88 11.99 16.74
C ALA A 12 29.00 13.15 16.29
N ASP A 13 29.59 14.34 16.25
CA ASP A 13 28.89 15.59 15.92
C ASP A 13 28.20 15.50 14.56
N ALA A 14 26.90 15.56 14.56
CA ALA A 14 26.06 15.62 13.37
C ALA A 14 26.20 16.96 12.59
N SER A 15 27.11 17.85 13.03
CA SER A 15 27.33 19.16 12.42
C SER A 15 28.25 19.14 11.20
N GLU A 16 29.10 18.12 11.03
CA GLU A 16 30.10 18.10 9.93
C GLU A 16 29.58 17.54 8.59
N CYS A 17 28.34 17.01 8.53
CA CYS A 17 27.82 16.39 7.30
C CYS A 17 27.16 17.38 6.30
N ARG A 18 27.45 18.67 6.36
CA ARG A 18 26.77 19.71 5.58
C ARG A 18 27.69 20.59 4.71
N THR A 19 28.39 19.98 3.80
CA THR A 19 28.77 20.69 2.57
C THR A 19 27.78 20.28 1.49
N ALA A 20 27.08 21.24 0.88
CA ALA A 20 25.92 21.09 -0.02
C ALA A 20 26.19 20.32 -1.34
N THR A 21 27.29 19.61 -1.45
CA THR A 21 27.75 18.92 -2.67
C THR A 21 27.98 17.41 -2.53
N GLN A 22 27.88 16.85 -1.32
CA GLN A 22 28.05 15.40 -1.18
C GLN A 22 26.69 14.69 -1.38
N ALA A 23 26.63 13.71 -2.30
CA ALA A 23 25.47 12.85 -2.49
C ALA A 23 25.15 12.14 -1.17
N SER A 24 23.93 12.32 -0.69
CA SER A 24 23.43 11.64 0.51
C SER A 24 22.95 10.23 0.14
N GLU A 25 22.76 9.41 1.14
CA GLU A 25 22.20 8.08 0.95
C GLU A 25 20.76 8.00 1.47
N ILE A 26 19.94 7.25 0.74
CA ILE A 26 18.59 6.89 1.15
C ILE A 26 18.58 5.37 1.34
N GLU A 27 18.26 4.94 2.55
CA GLU A 27 18.17 3.53 2.93
C GLU A 27 16.72 3.08 2.85
N VAL A 28 16.46 2.03 2.07
CA VAL A 28 15.11 1.48 1.88
C VAL A 28 15.12 0.00 2.25
N PHE A 29 14.29 -0.37 3.20
CA PHE A 29 14.15 -1.75 3.66
C PHE A 29 12.73 -2.27 3.43
N ASP A 30 12.63 -3.49 2.95
CA ASP A 30 11.38 -4.25 2.92
C ASP A 30 11.59 -5.61 3.58
N PHE A 31 11.07 -5.76 4.80
CA PHE A 31 11.15 -7.02 5.55
C PHE A 31 9.89 -7.87 5.43
N LEU A 32 8.83 -7.36 4.81
CA LEU A 32 7.54 -8.05 4.76
C LEU A 32 7.19 -8.58 3.38
N SER A 33 7.76 -8.02 2.32
CA SER A 33 7.53 -8.49 0.96
C SER A 33 8.53 -9.58 0.57
N PHE A 34 8.03 -10.55 -0.17
CA PHE A 34 8.82 -11.63 -0.77
C PHE A 34 8.31 -11.85 -2.19
N ASP A 35 9.18 -12.33 -3.06
CA ASP A 35 8.89 -12.59 -4.47
C ASP A 35 8.17 -11.41 -5.16
N HIS A 36 6.91 -11.61 -5.56
CA HIS A 36 6.10 -10.64 -6.29
C HIS A 36 5.21 -9.76 -5.42
N VAL A 37 5.18 -9.98 -4.10
CA VAL A 37 4.33 -9.22 -3.17
C VAL A 37 4.76 -7.75 -3.17
N HIS A 38 3.82 -6.83 -3.36
CA HIS A 38 4.03 -5.36 -3.42
C HIS A 38 5.04 -4.87 -4.48
N LEU A 39 5.42 -5.71 -5.46
CA LEU A 39 6.44 -5.38 -6.46
C LEU A 39 6.15 -4.06 -7.20
N PRO A 40 4.93 -3.80 -7.76
CA PRO A 40 4.64 -2.53 -8.42
C PRO A 40 4.71 -1.33 -7.49
N PHE A 41 4.28 -1.48 -6.23
CA PHE A 41 4.38 -0.41 -5.25
C PHE A 41 5.83 -0.08 -4.92
N ASN A 42 6.67 -1.08 -4.66
CA ASN A 42 8.08 -0.89 -4.33
C ASN A 42 8.84 -0.24 -5.49
N GLU A 43 8.56 -0.64 -6.73
CA GLU A 43 9.08 0.03 -7.92
C GLU A 43 8.66 1.50 -7.97
N GLY A 44 7.37 1.78 -7.83
CA GLY A 44 6.84 3.14 -7.84
C GLY A 44 7.41 4.01 -6.73
N TYR A 45 7.57 3.46 -5.52
CA TYR A 45 8.16 4.17 -4.39
C TYR A 45 9.62 4.54 -4.63
N ILE A 46 10.43 3.63 -5.17
CA ILE A 46 11.83 3.91 -5.51
C ILE A 46 11.92 4.96 -6.61
N ARG A 47 11.05 4.91 -7.63
CA ARG A 47 10.96 5.96 -8.67
C ARG A 47 10.59 7.31 -8.07
N ILE A 48 9.68 7.37 -7.09
CA ILE A 48 9.35 8.59 -6.34
C ILE A 48 10.58 9.14 -5.62
N LEU A 49 11.31 8.31 -4.89
CA LEU A 49 12.51 8.72 -4.18
C LEU A 49 13.57 9.23 -5.16
N LYS A 50 13.79 8.54 -6.28
CA LYS A 50 14.76 8.96 -7.29
C LYS A 50 14.40 10.26 -7.98
N ALA A 51 13.12 10.48 -8.25
CA ALA A 51 12.62 11.74 -8.79
C ALA A 51 12.71 12.90 -7.77
N ALA A 52 12.47 12.61 -6.49
CA ALA A 52 12.60 13.60 -5.40
C ALA A 52 14.07 13.97 -5.10
N TYR A 53 14.98 13.02 -5.23
CA TYR A 53 16.40 13.13 -4.86
C TYR A 53 17.28 12.55 -5.97
N PRO A 54 17.39 13.20 -7.13
CA PRO A 54 18.04 12.63 -8.32
C PRO A 54 19.54 12.36 -8.13
N ASN A 55 20.21 13.10 -7.24
CA ASN A 55 21.63 12.98 -6.98
C ASN A 55 21.97 12.01 -5.83
N ASP A 56 20.96 11.60 -5.03
CA ASP A 56 21.19 10.70 -3.91
C ASP A 56 21.29 9.24 -4.36
N ARG A 57 22.09 8.47 -3.64
CA ARG A 57 22.18 7.02 -3.82
C ARG A 57 21.05 6.37 -3.04
N ILE A 58 20.38 5.40 -3.66
CA ILE A 58 19.34 4.59 -3.01
C ILE A 58 19.89 3.19 -2.79
N LEU A 59 19.86 2.74 -1.55
CA LEU A 59 20.22 1.37 -1.18
C LEU A 59 18.95 0.63 -0.78
N PHE A 60 18.53 -0.29 -1.64
CA PHE A 60 17.32 -1.09 -1.42
C PHE A 60 17.68 -2.47 -0.89
N ARG A 61 17.05 -2.87 0.21
CA ARG A 61 17.26 -4.17 0.87
C ARG A 61 15.95 -4.87 1.13
N ALA A 62 15.87 -6.10 0.64
CA ALA A 62 14.72 -6.99 0.83
C ALA A 62 15.14 -8.45 0.73
N ALA A 63 14.17 -9.38 0.82
CA ALA A 63 14.40 -10.78 0.55
C ALA A 63 14.99 -10.98 -0.86
N GLU A 64 15.87 -11.99 -1.02
CA GLU A 64 16.61 -12.25 -2.27
C GLU A 64 15.68 -12.34 -3.49
N GLY A 65 14.65 -13.21 -3.45
CA GLY A 65 13.72 -13.36 -4.57
C GLY A 65 12.93 -12.08 -4.90
N HIS A 66 12.72 -11.18 -3.92
CA HIS A 66 12.12 -9.87 -4.19
C HIS A 66 13.11 -8.93 -4.88
N VAL A 67 14.36 -8.91 -4.44
CA VAL A 67 15.44 -8.12 -5.07
C VAL A 67 15.64 -8.55 -6.53
N GLU A 68 15.72 -9.86 -6.79
CA GLU A 68 15.89 -10.42 -8.15
C GLU A 68 14.80 -9.98 -9.12
N ARG A 69 13.56 -9.84 -8.63
CA ARG A 69 12.42 -9.43 -9.46
C ARG A 69 12.30 -7.92 -9.62
N LEU A 70 12.74 -7.15 -8.61
CA LEU A 70 12.63 -5.69 -8.62
C LEU A 70 13.76 -5.02 -9.38
N ALA A 71 15.00 -5.50 -9.25
CA ALA A 71 16.17 -4.87 -9.84
C ALA A 71 16.09 -4.69 -11.37
N PRO A 72 15.62 -5.68 -12.16
CA PRO A 72 15.46 -5.49 -13.61
C PRO A 72 14.45 -4.40 -13.98
N ARG A 73 13.42 -4.19 -13.15
CA ARG A 73 12.36 -3.19 -13.39
C ARG A 73 12.82 -1.75 -13.18
N LEU A 74 13.96 -1.57 -12.52
CA LEU A 74 14.58 -0.28 -12.19
C LEU A 74 15.96 -0.10 -12.84
N ALA A 75 16.30 -0.95 -13.81
CA ALA A 75 17.59 -0.91 -14.51
C ALA A 75 17.80 0.39 -15.31
N ASP A 76 16.73 1.12 -15.61
CA ASP A 76 16.73 2.43 -16.27
C ASP A 76 17.18 3.58 -15.34
N LEU A 77 17.23 3.34 -14.02
CA LEU A 77 17.56 4.35 -13.03
C LEU A 77 19.00 4.17 -12.49
N ALA A 78 19.81 5.19 -12.66
CA ALA A 78 21.17 5.19 -12.10
C ALA A 78 21.20 5.48 -10.60
N GLY A 79 22.21 4.98 -9.89
CA GLY A 79 22.46 5.28 -8.47
C GLY A 79 21.56 4.49 -7.51
N ILE A 80 21.01 3.36 -7.94
CA ILE A 80 20.30 2.41 -7.08
C ILE A 80 21.21 1.19 -6.89
N THR A 81 21.33 0.74 -5.65
CA THR A 81 22.03 -0.50 -5.29
C THR A 81 21.06 -1.44 -4.62
N PHE A 82 20.97 -2.66 -5.12
CA PHE A 82 20.13 -3.71 -4.59
C PHE A 82 20.97 -4.69 -3.77
N GLN A 83 20.53 -4.98 -2.56
CA GLN A 83 21.24 -5.90 -1.68
C GLN A 83 20.23 -6.85 -1.00
N PRO A 84 20.36 -8.16 -1.20
CA PRO A 84 19.57 -9.12 -0.43
C PRO A 84 19.84 -8.95 1.07
N CYS A 85 18.79 -9.02 1.87
CA CYS A 85 18.92 -9.07 3.32
C CYS A 85 17.99 -10.12 3.92
N LYS A 86 18.43 -10.70 5.03
CA LYS A 86 17.61 -11.65 5.76
C LYS A 86 16.45 -10.93 6.43
N SER A 87 15.23 -11.33 6.11
CA SER A 87 14.06 -10.94 6.88
C SER A 87 13.81 -11.92 8.01
N PHE A 88 13.52 -11.36 9.18
CA PHE A 88 13.07 -12.12 10.35
C PHE A 88 11.57 -11.89 10.61
N ALA A 89 11.01 -10.87 9.97
CA ALA A 89 9.58 -10.57 10.05
C ALA A 89 8.80 -11.43 9.06
N THR A 90 7.61 -11.84 9.46
CA THR A 90 6.66 -12.50 8.58
C THR A 90 5.47 -11.59 8.34
N PRO A 91 4.94 -11.50 7.10
CA PRO A 91 3.82 -10.61 6.78
C PRO A 91 2.60 -10.86 7.66
N PHE A 92 2.30 -12.12 7.95
CA PHE A 92 1.01 -12.52 8.52
C PHE A 92 1.10 -13.32 9.83
N GLY A 93 2.28 -13.58 10.39
CA GLY A 93 2.15 -14.75 11.21
C GLY A 93 2.42 -14.55 12.68
N VAL A 94 3.65 -14.27 12.96
CA VAL A 94 4.13 -14.45 14.33
C VAL A 94 3.69 -13.34 15.25
N SER A 95 3.54 -12.11 14.73
CA SER A 95 3.16 -10.95 15.55
C SER A 95 1.70 -10.96 16.01
N HIS A 96 0.79 -11.60 15.25
CA HIS A 96 -0.63 -11.69 15.62
C HIS A 96 -0.91 -12.79 16.65
N HIS A 97 -0.09 -13.86 16.66
CA HIS A 97 -0.31 -15.00 17.53
C HIS A 97 0.72 -15.09 18.67
N ASN A 98 1.92 -14.55 18.47
CA ASN A 98 2.98 -14.54 19.47
C ASN A 98 3.75 -13.21 19.48
N PRO A 99 3.32 -12.24 20.32
CA PRO A 99 3.96 -10.93 20.42
C PRO A 99 5.45 -10.98 20.80
N PHE A 100 5.88 -11.98 21.56
CA PHE A 100 7.28 -12.12 21.97
C PHE A 100 8.18 -12.50 20.80
N ALA A 101 7.77 -13.50 20.02
CA ALA A 101 8.48 -13.90 18.81
C ALA A 101 8.50 -12.77 17.77
N GLY A 102 7.38 -12.05 17.61
CA GLY A 102 7.31 -10.86 16.74
C GLY A 102 8.29 -9.77 17.17
N ARG A 103 8.37 -9.46 18.47
CA ARG A 103 9.33 -8.46 18.99
C ARG A 103 10.78 -8.92 18.87
N TRP A 104 11.05 -10.20 19.03
CA TRP A 104 12.38 -10.76 18.78
C TRP A 104 12.77 -10.55 17.30
N ALA A 105 11.91 -10.95 16.39
CA ALA A 105 12.12 -10.77 14.94
C ALA A 105 12.34 -9.29 14.57
N ALA A 106 11.54 -8.39 15.13
CA ALA A 106 11.68 -6.95 14.91
C ALA A 106 13.00 -6.40 15.47
N ARG A 107 13.53 -6.94 16.57
CA ARG A 107 14.87 -6.57 17.08
C ARG A 107 15.97 -7.02 16.12
N GLN A 108 15.85 -8.20 15.52
CA GLN A 108 16.81 -8.63 14.49
C GLN A 108 16.78 -7.72 13.26
N CYS A 109 15.59 -7.32 12.80
CA CYS A 109 15.45 -6.33 11.73
C CYS A 109 16.09 -4.98 12.11
N LEU A 110 15.88 -4.51 13.35
CA LEU A 110 16.51 -3.28 13.84
C LEU A 110 18.05 -3.37 13.83
N ASN A 111 18.62 -4.53 14.24
CA ASN A 111 20.07 -4.74 14.19
C ASN A 111 20.60 -4.71 12.76
N VAL A 112 19.87 -5.27 11.78
CA VAL A 112 20.21 -5.16 10.36
C VAL A 112 20.25 -3.69 9.94
N ILE A 113 19.19 -2.92 10.24
CA ILE A 113 19.15 -1.49 9.89
C ILE A 113 20.31 -0.74 10.56
N ALA A 114 20.51 -0.92 11.88
CA ALA A 114 21.59 -0.24 12.62
C ALA A 114 22.98 -0.55 12.05
N GLY A 115 23.24 -1.79 11.67
CA GLY A 115 24.51 -2.17 11.04
C GLY A 115 24.76 -1.51 9.67
N HIS A 116 23.70 -1.13 8.97
CA HIS A 116 23.80 -0.46 7.67
C HIS A 116 23.78 1.07 7.76
N THR A 117 23.19 1.65 8.80
CA THR A 117 23.07 3.11 8.96
C THR A 117 24.14 3.72 9.85
N ALA A 118 24.82 2.91 10.68
CA ALA A 118 25.83 3.40 11.62
C ALA A 118 27.02 4.08 10.89
N GLY A 119 27.36 5.30 11.33
CA GLY A 119 28.47 6.07 10.78
C GLY A 119 28.29 6.61 9.36
N ARG A 120 27.09 6.54 8.80
CA ARG A 120 26.77 7.00 7.45
C ARG A 120 25.87 8.23 7.47
N CYS A 121 26.05 9.10 6.48
CA CYS A 121 25.20 10.26 6.28
C CYS A 121 23.93 9.84 5.52
N VAL A 122 22.90 9.46 6.25
CA VAL A 122 21.62 9.01 5.70
C VAL A 122 20.62 10.17 5.70
N ARG A 123 20.07 10.51 4.52
CA ARG A 123 19.01 11.52 4.37
C ARG A 123 17.67 11.03 4.91
N LEU A 124 17.34 9.78 4.59
CA LEU A 124 16.07 9.15 4.90
C LEU A 124 16.27 7.64 5.03
N THR A 125 15.62 7.04 6.04
CA THR A 125 15.39 5.60 6.07
C THR A 125 13.91 5.34 5.82
N ALA A 126 13.60 4.48 4.85
CA ALA A 126 12.24 4.05 4.56
C ALA A 126 12.06 2.56 4.87
N LEU A 127 10.95 2.21 5.51
CA LEU A 127 10.52 0.84 5.74
C LEU A 127 9.23 0.61 4.96
N LEU A 128 9.29 -0.17 3.87
CA LEU A 128 8.19 -0.33 2.90
C LEU A 128 7.08 -1.27 3.35
N GLY A 129 6.93 -1.46 4.62
CA GLY A 129 5.87 -2.20 5.26
C GLY A 129 6.21 -2.43 6.72
N PHE A 130 5.20 -2.39 7.57
CA PHE A 130 5.39 -2.70 8.98
C PHE A 130 4.16 -3.34 9.59
N ASN A 131 4.39 -4.10 10.62
CA ASN A 131 3.38 -4.65 11.51
C ASN A 131 3.54 -4.07 12.93
N ALA A 132 2.71 -4.49 13.86
CA ALA A 132 2.73 -4.01 15.24
C ALA A 132 4.10 -4.18 15.93
N SER A 133 4.81 -5.28 15.67
CA SER A 133 6.10 -5.57 16.28
C SER A 133 7.23 -4.71 15.71
N LEU A 134 7.24 -4.47 14.40
CA LEU A 134 8.19 -3.55 13.76
C LEU A 134 7.98 -2.12 14.25
N LEU A 135 6.73 -1.67 14.38
CA LEU A 135 6.42 -0.34 14.93
C LEU A 135 6.88 -0.22 16.38
N ALA A 136 6.58 -1.22 17.22
CA ALA A 136 6.93 -1.22 18.65
C ALA A 136 8.45 -1.22 18.90
N VAL A 137 9.22 -1.86 18.02
CA VAL A 137 10.68 -1.99 18.19
C VAL A 137 11.42 -0.95 17.36
N ILE A 138 11.20 -0.90 16.05
CA ILE A 138 11.94 0.01 15.16
C ILE A 138 11.43 1.44 15.35
N GLY A 139 10.12 1.65 15.16
CA GLY A 139 9.54 2.99 15.23
C GLY A 139 9.79 3.69 16.54
N ARG A 140 9.55 3.02 17.68
CA ARG A 140 9.69 3.65 19.00
C ARG A 140 11.12 3.80 19.48
N ARG A 141 12.04 2.97 18.99
CA ARG A 141 13.47 3.04 19.38
C ARG A 141 14.32 3.81 18.36
N TRP A 142 13.73 4.27 17.28
CA TRP A 142 14.45 4.93 16.19
C TRP A 142 15.39 6.06 16.64
N PRO A 143 14.98 6.99 17.53
CA PRO A 143 15.87 8.08 17.97
C PRO A 143 17.16 7.62 18.67
N THR A 144 17.18 6.36 19.14
CA THR A 144 18.41 5.77 19.74
C THR A 144 19.32 5.10 18.70
N VAL A 145 18.86 4.96 17.46
CA VAL A 145 19.56 4.28 16.36
C VAL A 145 20.08 5.28 15.34
N SER A 146 19.26 6.24 14.96
CA SER A 146 19.61 7.22 13.93
C SER A 146 18.89 8.55 14.17
N SER A 147 19.54 9.64 13.76
CA SER A 147 18.93 10.97 13.68
C SER A 147 18.22 11.22 12.35
N ALA A 148 18.39 10.35 11.35
CA ALA A 148 17.71 10.47 10.06
C ALA A 148 16.19 10.24 10.21
N PRO A 149 15.33 10.84 9.37
CA PRO A 149 13.91 10.49 9.32
C PRO A 149 13.70 9.01 9.07
N LEU A 150 12.72 8.44 9.76
CA LEU A 150 12.20 7.11 9.45
C LEU A 150 10.78 7.24 8.91
N HIS A 151 10.57 6.83 7.67
CA HIS A 151 9.26 6.71 7.06
C HIS A 151 8.84 5.24 7.00
N MET A 152 7.71 4.92 7.64
CA MET A 152 7.14 3.58 7.73
C MET A 152 5.86 3.53 6.90
N VAL A 153 5.85 2.77 5.81
CA VAL A 153 4.71 2.70 4.89
C VAL A 153 3.63 1.78 5.45
N LEU A 154 2.41 2.28 5.53
CA LEU A 154 1.25 1.56 6.06
C LEU A 154 0.40 1.01 4.91
N HIS A 155 0.45 -0.30 4.71
CA HIS A 155 -0.41 -1.03 3.77
C HIS A 155 -1.76 -1.44 4.39
N SER A 156 -2.11 -2.73 4.39
CA SER A 156 -3.42 -3.25 4.82
C SER A 156 -3.54 -3.59 6.31
N HIS A 157 -2.43 -3.68 7.03
CA HIS A 157 -2.42 -4.23 8.39
C HIS A 157 -3.28 -3.46 9.39
N LEU A 158 -3.46 -2.15 9.21
CA LEU A 158 -4.30 -1.36 10.11
C LEU A 158 -5.78 -1.64 9.90
N GLY A 159 -6.25 -1.75 8.65
CA GLY A 159 -7.65 -2.09 8.35
C GLY A 159 -8.05 -3.42 8.98
N GLU A 160 -7.20 -4.44 8.82
CA GLU A 160 -7.43 -5.75 9.44
C GLU A 160 -7.40 -5.66 10.97
N ALA A 161 -6.46 -4.92 11.55
CA ALA A 161 -6.35 -4.75 13.01
C ALA A 161 -7.52 -3.95 13.61
N MET A 162 -8.11 -3.02 12.87
CA MET A 162 -9.31 -2.29 13.26
C MET A 162 -10.56 -3.19 13.22
N ALA A 163 -10.66 -4.06 12.21
CA ALA A 163 -11.80 -4.96 12.01
C ALA A 163 -11.80 -6.16 12.98
N TRP A 164 -10.64 -6.77 13.21
CA TRP A 164 -10.53 -8.05 13.93
C TRP A 164 -9.51 -7.97 15.06
N ARG A 165 -9.92 -7.39 16.18
CA ARG A 165 -9.09 -7.34 17.38
C ARG A 165 -9.19 -8.63 18.18
N SER A 166 -8.06 -9.15 18.64
CA SER A 166 -8.01 -10.34 19.49
C SER A 166 -8.82 -10.17 20.78
N ARG A 167 -9.51 -11.23 21.20
CA ARG A 167 -10.16 -11.30 22.53
C ARG A 167 -9.15 -11.47 23.65
N ASN A 168 -7.97 -12.02 23.36
CA ASN A 168 -6.88 -12.15 24.34
C ASN A 168 -6.28 -10.77 24.66
N PRO A 169 -6.32 -10.28 25.91
CA PRO A 169 -5.87 -8.95 26.29
C PRO A 169 -4.37 -8.72 26.03
N PHE A 170 -3.54 -9.76 26.16
CA PHE A 170 -2.10 -9.65 25.91
C PHE A 170 -1.80 -9.48 24.42
N ILE A 171 -2.47 -10.22 23.55
CA ILE A 171 -2.36 -10.06 22.10
C ILE A 171 -2.92 -8.70 21.68
N ARG A 172 -4.07 -8.31 22.24
CA ARG A 172 -4.70 -7.01 21.97
C ARG A 172 -3.81 -5.83 22.37
N ALA A 173 -3.11 -5.92 23.51
CA ALA A 173 -2.18 -4.88 23.97
C ALA A 173 -0.97 -4.72 23.02
N ALA A 174 -0.61 -5.78 22.32
CA ALA A 174 0.50 -5.81 21.38
C ALA A 174 0.07 -5.57 19.93
N ASP A 175 -1.22 -5.41 19.61
CA ASP A 175 -1.72 -5.19 18.25
C ASP A 175 -1.39 -3.77 17.72
N LEU A 176 -1.53 -3.59 16.41
CA LEU A 176 -1.17 -2.33 15.74
C LEU A 176 -2.01 -1.15 16.24
N VAL A 177 -3.31 -1.35 16.47
CA VAL A 177 -4.21 -0.30 17.00
C VAL A 177 -3.74 0.18 18.37
N SER A 178 -3.36 -0.75 19.25
CA SER A 178 -2.85 -0.40 20.60
C SER A 178 -1.52 0.34 20.54
N GLN A 179 -0.65 -0.02 19.58
CA GLN A 179 0.62 0.69 19.37
C GLN A 179 0.38 2.14 18.87
N LEU A 180 -0.62 2.35 18.01
CA LEU A 180 -0.93 3.66 17.43
C LEU A 180 -1.75 4.58 18.34
N LYS A 181 -2.19 4.12 19.52
CA LYS A 181 -2.80 4.96 20.56
C LYS A 181 -1.82 5.92 21.24
N TRP A 182 -0.53 5.76 21.01
CA TRP A 182 0.52 6.56 21.61
C TRP A 182 1.27 7.36 20.55
N PRO A 183 1.68 8.60 20.82
CA PRO A 183 2.46 9.39 19.89
C PRO A 183 3.76 8.68 19.52
N LEU A 184 4.22 8.89 18.29
CA LEU A 184 5.51 8.39 17.83
C LEU A 184 6.62 9.39 18.14
N PRO A 185 7.84 8.92 18.46
CA PRO A 185 8.97 9.80 18.67
C PRO A 185 9.38 10.47 17.35
N GLN A 186 9.87 11.70 17.43
CA GLN A 186 10.53 12.33 16.30
C GLN A 186 11.88 11.61 16.01
N PRO A 187 12.29 11.43 14.75
CA PRO A 187 11.68 11.86 13.50
C PRO A 187 10.96 10.71 12.76
N VAL A 188 10.11 9.96 13.45
CA VAL A 188 9.36 8.82 12.85
C VAL A 188 8.07 9.32 12.22
N ARG A 189 7.79 8.87 10.99
CA ARG A 189 6.56 9.14 10.25
C ARG A 189 5.91 7.84 9.78
N ILE A 190 4.59 7.84 9.75
CA ILE A 190 3.81 6.81 9.07
C ILE A 190 3.33 7.39 7.75
N VAL A 191 3.61 6.68 6.67
CA VAL A 191 3.15 7.02 5.33
C VAL A 191 1.82 6.33 5.07
N ALA A 192 0.74 7.10 5.09
CA ALA A 192 -0.59 6.66 4.68
C ALA A 192 -0.70 6.73 3.15
N LEU A 193 -1.19 5.64 2.53
CA LEU A 193 -1.19 5.49 1.07
C LEU A 193 -2.37 6.18 0.36
N GLU A 194 -3.23 6.86 1.10
CA GLU A 194 -4.35 7.63 0.54
C GLU A 194 -4.71 8.79 1.46
N LEU A 195 -5.27 9.87 0.89
CA LEU A 195 -5.72 11.01 1.68
C LEU A 195 -6.83 10.61 2.67
N GLY A 196 -7.85 9.88 2.20
CA GLY A 196 -8.93 9.40 3.06
C GLY A 196 -8.45 8.47 4.16
N MET A 197 -7.39 7.67 3.91
CA MET A 197 -6.74 6.86 4.94
C MET A 197 -6.11 7.73 6.03
N LYS A 198 -5.43 8.83 5.68
CA LYS A 198 -4.93 9.79 6.67
C LYS A 198 -6.06 10.39 7.48
N GLU A 199 -7.15 10.78 6.85
CA GLU A 199 -8.32 11.34 7.53
C GLU A 199 -8.96 10.34 8.50
N ALA A 200 -9.10 9.07 8.08
CA ALA A 200 -9.59 8.00 8.93
C ALA A 200 -8.68 7.76 10.15
N ILE A 201 -7.35 7.76 9.96
CA ILE A 201 -6.38 7.61 11.04
C ILE A 201 -6.46 8.81 12.00
N ASN A 202 -6.50 10.03 11.48
CA ASN A 202 -6.59 11.25 12.29
C ASN A 202 -7.84 11.25 13.19
N HIS A 203 -8.95 10.76 12.64
CA HIS A 203 -10.21 10.65 13.38
C HIS A 203 -10.16 9.57 14.46
N SER A 204 -9.67 8.37 14.11
CA SER A 204 -9.75 7.17 14.97
C SER A 204 -8.58 7.03 15.93
N LEU A 205 -7.42 7.59 15.59
CA LEU A 205 -6.15 7.46 16.31
C LEU A 205 -5.43 8.82 16.43
N PRO A 206 -6.05 9.82 17.07
CA PRO A 206 -5.55 11.21 17.08
C PRO A 206 -4.14 11.36 17.66
N ALA A 207 -3.71 10.47 18.55
CA ALA A 207 -2.38 10.54 19.17
C ALA A 207 -1.23 10.37 18.14
N VAL A 208 -1.45 9.64 17.05
CA VAL A 208 -0.44 9.43 16.01
C VAL A 208 -0.57 10.42 14.84
N SER A 209 -1.67 11.19 14.80
CA SER A 209 -1.97 12.14 13.72
C SER A 209 -0.81 13.06 13.32
N PRO A 210 -0.04 13.65 14.26
CA PRO A 210 1.10 14.51 13.91
C PRO A 210 2.23 13.79 13.15
N ALA A 211 2.28 12.46 13.25
CA ALA A 211 3.27 11.64 12.57
C ALA A 211 2.81 11.10 11.20
N ILE A 212 1.58 11.40 10.75
CA ILE A 212 1.04 10.88 9.50
C ILE A 212 1.38 11.80 8.33
N VAL A 213 2.11 11.26 7.36
CA VAL A 213 2.30 11.87 6.04
C VAL A 213 1.51 11.08 4.99
N THR A 214 1.08 11.74 3.92
CA THR A 214 0.35 11.08 2.84
C THR A 214 1.25 10.90 1.63
N LEU A 215 1.19 9.71 1.06
CA LEU A 215 1.71 9.40 -0.26
C LEU A 215 0.67 8.54 -0.98
N GLU A 216 0.01 9.10 -1.99
CA GLU A 216 -0.96 8.31 -2.77
C GLU A 216 -0.25 7.14 -3.46
N HIS A 217 -0.96 6.02 -3.62
CA HIS A 217 -0.39 4.81 -4.21
C HIS A 217 0.11 5.10 -5.65
N PRO A 218 1.40 4.93 -5.96
CA PRO A 218 1.93 5.24 -7.28
C PRO A 218 1.35 4.34 -8.37
N ILE A 219 1.17 4.90 -9.56
CA ILE A 219 0.74 4.17 -10.74
C ILE A 219 1.82 4.33 -11.83
N LEU A 220 2.39 3.20 -12.24
CA LEU A 220 3.48 3.16 -13.20
C LEU A 220 2.96 3.32 -14.63
N SER A 221 3.60 4.18 -15.41
CA SER A 221 3.25 4.38 -16.83
C SER A 221 3.47 3.11 -17.68
N SER A 222 4.42 2.26 -17.29
CA SER A 222 4.65 0.95 -17.92
C SER A 222 3.46 -0.01 -17.80
N GLU A 223 2.58 0.22 -16.83
CA GLU A 223 1.37 -0.59 -16.62
C GLU A 223 0.11 0.06 -17.24
N TRP A 224 0.26 1.20 -17.91
CA TRP A 224 -0.87 1.87 -18.53
C TRP A 224 -1.30 1.13 -19.79
N THR A 225 -2.59 0.89 -19.84
CA THR A 225 -3.21 0.30 -21.02
C THR A 225 -4.19 1.30 -21.63
N ALA A 226 -4.38 1.21 -22.94
CA ALA A 226 -5.46 1.95 -23.59
C ALA A 226 -6.80 1.35 -23.13
N SER A 227 -7.78 2.19 -22.83
CA SER A 227 -9.14 1.70 -22.61
C SER A 227 -9.72 1.29 -23.97
N PRO A 228 -10.05 0.01 -24.18
CA PRO A 228 -10.70 -0.37 -25.42
C PRO A 228 -12.05 0.36 -25.53
N PRO A 229 -12.48 0.74 -26.75
CA PRO A 229 -13.82 1.26 -26.95
C PRO A 229 -14.83 0.23 -26.47
N LEU A 230 -15.91 0.70 -25.81
CA LEU A 230 -17.06 -0.16 -25.54
C LEU A 230 -17.65 -0.63 -26.88
N THR A 231 -17.83 -1.92 -27.01
CA THR A 231 -18.72 -2.46 -28.03
C THR A 231 -20.16 -2.20 -27.56
N THR A 232 -20.83 -1.26 -28.16
CA THR A 232 -22.23 -0.87 -27.82
C THR A 232 -23.26 -2.00 -28.03
N THR A 233 -22.81 -3.15 -28.54
CA THR A 233 -23.66 -4.30 -28.93
C THR A 233 -23.38 -5.56 -28.11
N GLY A 234 -22.57 -5.48 -27.08
CA GLY A 234 -22.17 -6.64 -26.26
C GLY A 234 -22.71 -6.61 -24.84
N ARG A 235 -22.46 -7.70 -24.16
CA ARG A 235 -22.73 -7.83 -22.72
C ARG A 235 -21.76 -6.97 -21.92
N VAL A 236 -22.24 -6.37 -20.83
CA VAL A 236 -21.36 -5.64 -19.89
C VAL A 236 -20.62 -6.66 -19.02
N LYS A 237 -19.30 -6.63 -19.05
CA LYS A 237 -18.44 -7.52 -18.27
C LYS A 237 -18.01 -6.88 -16.97
N ILE A 238 -18.52 -7.38 -15.86
CA ILE A 238 -18.19 -6.92 -14.50
C ILE A 238 -17.15 -7.86 -13.91
N GLY A 239 -15.98 -7.32 -13.52
CA GLY A 239 -14.87 -8.10 -12.99
C GLY A 239 -14.64 -7.90 -11.51
N PHE A 240 -14.50 -8.99 -10.75
CA PHE A 240 -13.82 -9.00 -9.46
C PHE A 240 -12.31 -9.16 -9.71
N VAL A 241 -11.49 -8.36 -9.05
CA VAL A 241 -10.05 -8.30 -9.35
C VAL A 241 -9.22 -8.56 -8.09
N GLY A 242 -8.22 -9.43 -8.20
CA GLY A 242 -7.28 -9.79 -7.15
C GLY A 242 -7.60 -11.11 -6.45
N HIS A 243 -7.07 -11.31 -5.25
CA HIS A 243 -7.23 -12.55 -4.49
C HIS A 243 -8.71 -12.70 -4.03
N ALA A 244 -9.36 -13.76 -4.48
CA ALA A 244 -10.78 -14.04 -4.20
C ALA A 244 -10.95 -14.56 -2.76
N ARG A 245 -10.93 -13.63 -1.79
CA ARG A 245 -11.08 -13.89 -0.36
C ARG A 245 -12.36 -13.24 0.18
N ARG A 246 -12.91 -13.83 1.25
CA ARG A 246 -14.05 -13.26 1.96
C ARG A 246 -13.76 -11.85 2.49
N ALA A 247 -12.55 -11.62 3.01
CA ALA A 247 -12.12 -10.29 3.47
C ALA A 247 -12.11 -9.22 2.36
N LYS A 248 -12.17 -9.64 1.08
CA LYS A 248 -12.31 -8.77 -0.08
C LYS A 248 -13.72 -8.75 -0.68
N GLY A 249 -14.71 -9.31 0.02
CA GLY A 249 -16.10 -9.33 -0.42
C GLY A 249 -16.37 -10.27 -1.58
N PHE A 250 -15.55 -11.32 -1.77
CA PHE A 250 -15.74 -12.26 -2.88
C PHE A 250 -17.04 -13.06 -2.75
N ASP A 251 -17.45 -13.38 -1.54
CA ASP A 251 -18.75 -14.00 -1.26
C ASP A 251 -19.93 -13.14 -1.76
N LEU A 252 -19.88 -11.84 -1.52
CA LEU A 252 -20.86 -10.90 -2.03
C LEU A 252 -20.83 -10.77 -3.55
N PHE A 253 -19.63 -10.80 -4.16
CA PHE A 253 -19.54 -10.80 -5.63
C PHE A 253 -20.16 -12.05 -6.26
N VAL A 254 -19.96 -13.22 -5.66
CA VAL A 254 -20.60 -14.47 -6.10
C VAL A 254 -22.11 -14.40 -5.90
N GLU A 255 -22.58 -13.88 -4.77
CA GLU A 255 -24.00 -13.66 -4.52
C GLU A 255 -24.63 -12.74 -5.57
N LEU A 256 -23.94 -11.63 -5.91
CA LEU A 256 -24.36 -10.71 -6.97
C LEU A 256 -24.53 -11.42 -8.31
N ALA A 257 -23.56 -12.26 -8.68
CA ALA A 257 -23.62 -13.04 -9.91
C ALA A 257 -24.77 -14.06 -9.91
N CYS A 258 -25.02 -14.72 -8.78
CA CYS A 258 -26.11 -15.69 -8.63
C CYS A 258 -27.49 -15.03 -8.63
N SER A 259 -27.61 -13.83 -8.09
CA SER A 259 -28.87 -13.07 -8.00
C SER A 259 -29.22 -12.34 -9.30
N CYS A 260 -28.25 -12.14 -10.19
CA CYS A 260 -28.45 -11.44 -11.45
C CYS A 260 -29.11 -12.38 -12.49
N SER A 261 -30.32 -12.06 -12.90
CA SER A 261 -31.06 -12.81 -13.93
C SER A 261 -30.89 -12.24 -15.35
N ARG A 262 -30.02 -11.27 -15.52
CA ARG A 262 -29.80 -10.55 -16.78
C ARG A 262 -28.83 -11.27 -17.69
N ASP A 263 -29.20 -11.44 -18.98
CA ASP A 263 -28.36 -12.10 -19.99
C ASP A 263 -27.34 -11.15 -20.65
N ASP A 264 -27.50 -9.84 -20.43
CA ASP A 264 -26.61 -8.79 -20.97
C ASP A 264 -25.51 -8.36 -19.98
N ILE A 265 -25.37 -9.08 -18.86
CA ILE A 265 -24.29 -8.90 -17.86
C ILE A 265 -23.51 -10.21 -17.70
N GLU A 266 -22.19 -10.12 -17.70
CA GLU A 266 -21.29 -11.24 -17.42
C GLU A 266 -20.39 -10.93 -16.21
N PHE A 267 -20.18 -11.93 -15.35
CA PHE A 267 -19.32 -11.80 -14.17
C PHE A 267 -18.02 -12.57 -14.37
N HIS A 268 -16.92 -11.87 -14.16
CA HIS A 268 -15.57 -12.40 -14.38
C HIS A 268 -14.71 -12.27 -13.12
N VAL A 269 -13.84 -13.23 -12.86
CA VAL A 269 -12.84 -13.13 -11.79
C VAL A 269 -11.44 -13.08 -12.41
N ILE A 270 -10.70 -12.02 -12.08
CA ILE A 270 -9.31 -11.83 -12.50
C ILE A 270 -8.44 -11.94 -11.26
N GLY A 271 -8.02 -13.15 -10.96
CA GLY A 271 -7.27 -13.48 -9.76
C GLY A 271 -7.39 -14.93 -9.38
N HIS A 272 -6.87 -15.28 -8.21
CA HIS A 272 -6.84 -16.66 -7.73
C HIS A 272 -7.75 -16.87 -6.52
N SER A 273 -8.24 -18.12 -6.38
CA SER A 273 -9.10 -18.52 -5.26
C SER A 273 -8.34 -18.60 -3.96
N SER A 274 -9.08 -18.53 -2.85
CA SER A 274 -8.63 -18.85 -1.51
C SER A 274 -9.37 -20.10 -1.03
N PRO A 275 -8.73 -21.02 -0.30
CA PRO A 275 -9.41 -22.21 0.24
C PRO A 275 -10.69 -21.89 1.05
N GLU A 276 -10.73 -20.73 1.69
CA GLU A 276 -11.90 -20.27 2.45
C GLU A 276 -13.14 -19.98 1.58
N THR A 277 -12.97 -19.86 0.25
CA THR A 277 -14.01 -19.53 -0.72
C THR A 277 -14.32 -20.66 -1.69
N ASP A 278 -13.66 -21.81 -1.58
CA ASP A 278 -13.85 -22.97 -2.48
C ASP A 278 -15.26 -23.58 -2.41
N HIS A 279 -16.00 -23.32 -1.34
CA HIS A 279 -17.36 -23.80 -1.14
C HIS A 279 -18.43 -22.95 -1.86
N LEU A 280 -18.06 -21.79 -2.40
CA LEU A 280 -18.99 -20.87 -3.07
C LEU A 280 -19.40 -21.41 -4.45
N ASP A 281 -20.68 -21.24 -4.81
CA ASP A 281 -21.18 -21.59 -6.13
C ASP A 281 -20.72 -20.58 -7.19
N THR A 282 -19.72 -20.95 -7.96
CA THR A 282 -19.18 -20.12 -9.04
C THR A 282 -19.74 -20.48 -10.43
N SER A 283 -20.87 -21.20 -10.50
CA SER A 283 -21.47 -21.66 -11.77
C SER A 283 -21.93 -20.49 -12.67
N LYS A 284 -22.31 -19.35 -12.07
CA LYS A 284 -22.74 -18.14 -12.78
C LYS A 284 -21.58 -17.23 -13.24
N LEU A 285 -20.33 -17.55 -12.88
CA LEU A 285 -19.19 -16.78 -13.32
C LEU A 285 -18.74 -17.24 -14.72
N ALA A 286 -18.73 -16.33 -15.68
CA ALA A 286 -18.22 -16.57 -17.03
C ALA A 286 -16.71 -16.86 -17.01
N ARG A 287 -15.96 -16.18 -16.12
CA ARG A 287 -14.56 -16.49 -15.83
C ARG A 287 -14.41 -16.76 -14.34
N LYS A 288 -14.01 -17.98 -13.98
CA LYS A 288 -13.77 -18.39 -12.60
C LYS A 288 -12.39 -17.94 -12.10
N PRO A 289 -12.16 -17.84 -10.77
CA PRO A 289 -10.83 -17.59 -10.23
C PRO A 289 -9.86 -18.71 -10.62
N SER A 290 -8.62 -18.38 -10.90
CA SER A 290 -7.55 -19.35 -11.10
C SER A 290 -7.17 -20.01 -9.77
N LYS A 291 -6.55 -21.19 -9.81
CA LYS A 291 -6.00 -21.85 -8.60
C LYS A 291 -4.70 -21.21 -8.13
N MET A 292 -3.94 -20.67 -9.05
CA MET A 292 -2.65 -20.01 -8.78
C MET A 292 -2.72 -18.54 -9.19
N PRO A 293 -1.91 -17.66 -8.56
CA PRO A 293 -1.77 -16.29 -9.02
C PRO A 293 -1.42 -16.22 -10.51
N LEU A 294 -2.09 -15.34 -11.25
CA LEU A 294 -1.78 -15.06 -12.63
C LEU A 294 -0.42 -14.36 -12.74
N LEU A 295 0.30 -14.62 -13.85
CA LEU A 295 1.44 -13.80 -14.22
C LEU A 295 0.98 -12.35 -14.47
N ARG A 296 1.86 -11.37 -14.28
CA ARG A 296 1.46 -9.95 -14.39
C ARG A 296 0.86 -9.61 -15.75
N ASP A 297 1.46 -10.10 -16.83
CA ASP A 297 0.98 -9.83 -18.19
C ASP A 297 -0.38 -10.47 -18.45
N GLU A 298 -0.59 -11.70 -17.98
CA GLU A 298 -1.87 -12.41 -18.07
C GLU A 298 -2.97 -11.67 -17.27
N TYR A 299 -2.60 -11.18 -16.09
CA TYR A 299 -3.48 -10.40 -15.24
C TYR A 299 -3.89 -9.09 -15.91
N LEU A 300 -2.93 -8.34 -16.47
CA LEU A 300 -3.19 -7.08 -17.17
C LEU A 300 -4.01 -7.31 -18.45
N ALA A 301 -3.73 -8.36 -19.22
CA ALA A 301 -4.52 -8.73 -20.40
C ALA A 301 -5.97 -9.04 -20.00
N ALA A 302 -6.17 -9.87 -18.97
CA ALA A 302 -7.50 -10.21 -18.48
C ALA A 302 -8.27 -8.99 -17.95
N LEU A 303 -7.58 -8.03 -17.32
CA LEU A 303 -8.17 -6.79 -16.85
C LEU A 303 -8.68 -5.92 -18.02
N GLN A 304 -8.06 -6.03 -19.22
CA GLN A 304 -8.54 -5.35 -20.41
C GLN A 304 -9.87 -5.90 -20.94
N GLU A 305 -10.14 -7.18 -20.71
CA GLU A 305 -11.34 -7.87 -21.24
C GLU A 305 -12.64 -7.48 -20.53
N ILE A 306 -12.56 -6.86 -19.33
CA ILE A 306 -13.74 -6.41 -18.58
C ILE A 306 -14.03 -4.93 -18.82
N ASP A 307 -15.27 -4.52 -18.56
CA ASP A 307 -15.74 -3.14 -18.73
C ASP A 307 -15.74 -2.35 -17.44
N LEU A 308 -15.96 -3.02 -16.32
CA LEU A 308 -16.22 -2.44 -15.00
C LEU A 308 -15.60 -3.35 -13.92
N VAL A 309 -14.96 -2.76 -12.94
CA VAL A 309 -14.39 -3.48 -11.78
C VAL A 309 -15.33 -3.35 -10.59
N CYS A 310 -15.78 -4.47 -10.04
CA CYS A 310 -16.57 -4.52 -8.82
C CYS A 310 -15.71 -5.01 -7.65
N LEU A 311 -15.52 -4.14 -6.66
CA LEU A 311 -14.74 -4.41 -5.46
C LEU A 311 -15.61 -4.18 -4.22
N PRO A 312 -16.43 -5.16 -3.81
CA PRO A 312 -17.35 -5.02 -2.69
C PRO A 312 -16.61 -5.20 -1.35
N PHE A 313 -15.55 -4.44 -1.16
CA PHE A 313 -14.74 -4.45 0.05
C PHE A 313 -15.53 -3.89 1.23
N PRO A 314 -15.42 -4.48 2.44
CA PRO A 314 -15.98 -3.85 3.64
C PRO A 314 -15.39 -2.45 3.84
N GLY A 315 -16.24 -1.41 3.75
CA GLY A 315 -15.81 -0.01 3.76
C GLY A 315 -14.92 0.35 4.96
N TYR A 316 -15.29 -0.14 6.16
CA TYR A 316 -14.53 0.11 7.40
C TYR A 316 -13.09 -0.47 7.39
N VAL A 317 -12.81 -1.51 6.58
CA VAL A 317 -11.42 -2.04 6.41
C VAL A 317 -10.64 -1.15 5.45
N TYR A 318 -11.31 -0.68 4.41
CA TYR A 318 -10.69 0.10 3.35
C TYR A 318 -10.55 1.59 3.66
N ASP A 319 -11.14 2.07 4.75
CA ASP A 319 -10.79 3.36 5.34
C ASP A 319 -9.30 3.40 5.79
N PHE A 320 -8.70 2.24 6.11
CA PHE A 320 -7.34 2.12 6.64
C PHE A 320 -6.40 1.29 5.74
N THR A 321 -6.77 1.09 4.48
CA THR A 321 -6.04 0.19 3.57
C THR A 321 -5.84 0.86 2.21
N GLY A 322 -4.58 1.00 1.78
CA GLY A 322 -4.28 1.30 0.37
C GLY A 322 -4.53 0.07 -0.51
N SER A 323 -5.33 0.22 -1.56
CA SER A 323 -5.71 -0.90 -2.43
C SER A 323 -4.93 -0.92 -3.74
N GLY A 324 -4.02 -1.88 -3.89
CA GLY A 324 -3.35 -2.12 -5.17
C GLY A 324 -4.34 -2.46 -6.29
N THR A 325 -5.44 -3.15 -6.00
CA THR A 325 -6.48 -3.48 -6.98
C THR A 325 -7.22 -2.25 -7.51
N VAL A 326 -7.47 -1.25 -6.66
CA VAL A 326 -8.00 0.05 -7.10
C VAL A 326 -7.00 0.76 -8.00
N SER A 327 -5.72 0.73 -7.64
CA SER A 327 -4.65 1.31 -8.47
C SER A 327 -4.53 0.61 -9.83
N ASP A 328 -4.66 -0.72 -9.88
CA ASP A 328 -4.70 -1.49 -11.13
C ASP A 328 -5.91 -1.11 -12.01
N ALA A 329 -7.09 -0.96 -11.42
CA ALA A 329 -8.29 -0.52 -12.14
C ALA A 329 -8.11 0.89 -12.73
N ILE A 330 -7.54 1.82 -11.95
CA ILE A 330 -7.23 3.18 -12.42
C ILE A 330 -6.19 3.14 -13.55
N ALA A 331 -5.12 2.35 -13.40
CA ALA A 331 -4.10 2.18 -14.45
C ALA A 331 -4.71 1.69 -15.75
N ALA A 332 -5.66 0.76 -15.68
CA ALA A 332 -6.37 0.18 -16.80
C ALA A 332 -7.58 1.02 -17.28
N LEU A 333 -7.85 2.17 -16.68
CA LEU A 333 -9.02 3.03 -16.96
C LEU A 333 -10.35 2.29 -16.87
N LYS A 334 -10.48 1.39 -15.88
CA LYS A 334 -11.71 0.64 -15.63
C LYS A 334 -12.53 1.35 -14.55
N PRO A 335 -13.77 1.78 -14.85
CA PRO A 335 -14.68 2.30 -13.84
C PRO A 335 -14.89 1.32 -12.71
N LEU A 336 -15.28 1.83 -11.55
CA LEU A 336 -15.39 1.06 -10.31
C LEU A 336 -16.85 0.96 -9.84
N ILE A 337 -17.23 -0.18 -9.26
CA ILE A 337 -18.32 -0.25 -8.27
C ILE A 337 -17.66 -0.66 -6.96
N VAL A 338 -17.74 0.19 -5.96
CA VAL A 338 -17.11 -0.02 -4.66
C VAL A 338 -18.04 0.44 -3.55
N PHE A 339 -17.90 -0.11 -2.36
CA PHE A 339 -18.59 0.45 -1.20
C PHE A 339 -18.01 1.80 -0.81
N ARG A 340 -18.91 2.69 -0.37
CA ARG A 340 -18.59 4.00 0.17
C ARG A 340 -17.61 3.84 1.34
N ASN A 341 -16.51 4.54 1.26
CA ASN A 341 -15.51 4.68 2.32
C ASN A 341 -14.75 6.00 2.11
N ARG A 342 -14.06 6.48 3.14
CA ARG A 342 -13.38 7.79 3.13
C ARG A 342 -12.38 7.94 1.98
N THR A 343 -11.67 6.87 1.64
CA THR A 343 -10.69 6.88 0.53
C THR A 343 -11.38 7.10 -0.81
N MET A 344 -12.47 6.39 -1.08
CA MET A 344 -13.23 6.55 -2.32
C MET A 344 -13.95 7.88 -2.37
N GLU A 345 -14.56 8.33 -1.27
CA GLU A 345 -15.20 9.64 -1.19
C GLU A 345 -14.22 10.78 -1.47
N ALA A 346 -13.03 10.75 -0.87
CA ALA A 346 -11.99 11.75 -1.12
C ALA A 346 -11.54 11.75 -2.60
N MET A 347 -11.43 10.56 -3.22
CA MET A 347 -11.07 10.43 -4.63
C MET A 347 -12.16 10.97 -5.55
N PHE A 348 -13.44 10.62 -5.31
CA PHE A 348 -14.58 11.13 -6.07
C PHE A 348 -14.76 12.64 -5.92
N ALA A 349 -14.56 13.17 -4.71
CA ALA A 349 -14.64 14.61 -4.47
C ALA A 349 -13.54 15.39 -5.21
N ARG A 350 -12.34 14.81 -5.31
CA ARG A 350 -11.19 15.47 -5.93
C ARG A 350 -11.19 15.41 -7.46
N TYR A 351 -11.60 14.28 -8.03
CA TYR A 351 -11.44 14.02 -9.48
C TYR A 351 -12.77 13.88 -10.22
N GLY A 352 -13.89 13.92 -9.52
CA GLY A 352 -15.19 13.55 -10.05
C GLY A 352 -15.45 12.04 -10.00
N PRO A 353 -16.66 11.61 -10.38
CA PRO A 353 -17.03 10.20 -10.38
C PRO A 353 -16.12 9.35 -11.27
N ILE A 354 -15.63 8.24 -10.75
CA ILE A 354 -14.85 7.22 -11.48
C ILE A 354 -15.61 5.89 -11.57
N GLY A 355 -16.90 5.92 -11.33
CA GLY A 355 -17.80 4.78 -11.27
C GLY A 355 -18.94 5.03 -10.30
N TRP A 356 -19.39 4.00 -9.61
CA TRP A 356 -20.44 4.08 -8.58
C TRP A 356 -19.92 3.80 -7.18
N LEU A 357 -20.47 4.52 -6.19
CA LEU A 357 -20.32 4.23 -4.76
C LEU A 357 -21.63 3.58 -4.28
N ALA A 358 -21.58 2.32 -3.87
CA ALA A 358 -22.67 1.64 -3.21
C ALA A 358 -22.63 1.91 -1.70
N ASP A 359 -23.78 2.19 -1.09
CA ASP A 359 -23.85 2.46 0.35
C ASP A 359 -23.79 1.16 1.16
N ASP A 360 -24.46 0.13 0.66
CA ASP A 360 -24.52 -1.20 1.27
C ASP A 360 -24.70 -2.32 0.23
N ARG A 361 -24.91 -3.54 0.73
CA ARG A 361 -25.16 -4.73 -0.10
C ARG A 361 -26.37 -4.57 -1.01
N ASP A 362 -27.48 -4.07 -0.48
CA ASP A 362 -28.74 -3.99 -1.23
C ASP A 362 -28.67 -2.90 -2.30
N ASP A 363 -27.95 -1.81 -2.02
CA ASP A 363 -27.63 -0.78 -3.00
C ASP A 363 -26.72 -1.31 -4.12
N LEU A 364 -25.70 -2.13 -3.79
CA LEU A 364 -24.86 -2.79 -4.79
C LEU A 364 -25.68 -3.71 -5.72
N LEU A 365 -26.57 -4.53 -5.16
CA LEU A 365 -27.46 -5.39 -5.93
C LEU A 365 -28.40 -4.57 -6.83
N ARG A 366 -28.92 -3.47 -6.31
CA ARG A 366 -29.78 -2.54 -7.05
C ARG A 366 -29.04 -1.87 -8.20
N LEU A 367 -27.83 -1.36 -7.96
CA LEU A 367 -27.01 -0.70 -8.98
C LEU A 367 -26.70 -1.63 -10.15
N VAL A 368 -26.33 -2.89 -9.87
CA VAL A 368 -26.03 -3.85 -10.92
C VAL A 368 -27.32 -4.35 -11.60
N GLY A 369 -28.38 -4.61 -10.85
CA GLY A 369 -29.67 -5.00 -11.41
C GLY A 369 -30.29 -3.96 -12.33
N ALA A 370 -30.12 -2.68 -12.02
CA ALA A 370 -30.61 -1.53 -12.80
C ALA A 370 -29.63 -1.04 -13.87
N LEU A 371 -28.46 -1.68 -14.03
CA LEU A 371 -27.43 -1.23 -14.98
C LEU A 371 -27.98 -1.27 -16.41
N ASP A 372 -28.12 -0.12 -17.04
CA ASP A 372 -28.45 0.03 -18.45
C ASP A 372 -27.17 0.14 -19.26
N PRO A 373 -26.89 -0.76 -20.23
CA PRO A 373 -25.71 -0.71 -21.06
C PRO A 373 -25.52 0.60 -21.82
N ILE A 374 -26.61 1.23 -22.28
CA ILE A 374 -26.57 2.51 -23.02
C ILE A 374 -26.18 3.65 -22.07
N GLU A 375 -26.84 3.72 -20.92
CA GLU A 375 -26.52 4.71 -19.90
C GLU A 375 -25.12 4.51 -19.34
N PHE A 376 -24.70 3.26 -19.10
CA PHE A 376 -23.33 2.93 -18.71
C PHE A 376 -22.32 3.42 -19.75
N ALA A 377 -22.57 3.18 -21.05
CA ALA A 377 -21.68 3.64 -22.11
C ALA A 377 -21.53 5.19 -22.10
N ARG A 378 -22.63 5.89 -21.86
CA ARG A 378 -22.66 7.36 -21.75
C ARG A 378 -21.85 7.86 -20.56
N LEU A 379 -22.07 7.29 -19.37
CA LEU A 379 -21.37 7.67 -18.13
C LEU A 379 -19.89 7.32 -18.17
N ARG A 380 -19.56 6.16 -18.75
CA ARG A 380 -18.20 5.64 -18.83
C ARG A 380 -17.22 6.64 -19.47
N SER A 381 -17.65 7.40 -20.46
CA SER A 381 -16.77 8.38 -21.13
C SER A 381 -16.23 9.39 -20.11
N SER A 382 -17.09 10.01 -19.32
CA SER A 382 -16.66 10.99 -18.30
C SER A 382 -15.87 10.33 -17.17
N TRP A 383 -16.21 9.10 -16.77
CA TRP A 383 -15.47 8.37 -15.74
C TRP A 383 -14.06 8.01 -16.21
N VAL A 384 -13.89 7.64 -17.48
CA VAL A 384 -12.58 7.37 -18.07
C VAL A 384 -11.73 8.63 -18.10
N ASP A 385 -12.30 9.80 -18.36
CA ASP A 385 -11.56 11.08 -18.30
C ASP A 385 -11.12 11.40 -16.87
N ASN A 386 -12.00 11.17 -15.88
CA ASN A 386 -11.65 11.31 -14.47
C ASN A 386 -10.58 10.29 -14.04
N LEU A 387 -10.68 9.03 -14.48
CA LEU A 387 -9.65 8.01 -14.23
C LEU A 387 -8.30 8.37 -14.84
N ARG A 388 -8.26 9.01 -16.03
CA ARG A 388 -7.03 9.55 -16.62
C ARG A 388 -6.42 10.62 -15.73
N ALA A 389 -7.23 11.51 -15.19
CA ALA A 389 -6.76 12.57 -14.28
C ALA A 389 -6.16 11.96 -12.99
N VAL A 390 -6.82 10.95 -12.39
CA VAL A 390 -6.27 10.22 -11.23
C VAL A 390 -4.96 9.54 -11.59
N ARG A 391 -4.93 8.79 -12.70
CA ARG A 391 -3.76 8.04 -13.17
C ARG A 391 -2.57 8.97 -13.39
N GLU A 392 -2.79 10.10 -14.04
CA GLU A 392 -1.74 11.10 -14.29
C GLU A 392 -1.23 11.70 -12.98
N ALA A 393 -2.12 12.08 -12.05
CA ALA A 393 -1.74 12.65 -10.76
C ALA A 393 -0.92 11.68 -9.89
N ARG A 394 -1.04 10.36 -10.12
CA ARG A 394 -0.34 9.31 -9.36
C ARG A 394 0.95 8.82 -10.01
N ARG A 395 1.44 9.51 -11.03
CA ARG A 395 2.77 9.23 -11.58
C ARG A 395 3.84 9.47 -10.53
N PRO A 396 4.87 8.61 -10.45
CA PRO A 396 5.96 8.78 -9.50
C PRO A 396 6.60 10.16 -9.51
N GLU A 397 6.78 10.77 -10.70
CA GLU A 397 7.41 12.09 -10.87
C GLU A 397 6.57 13.23 -10.27
N LEU A 398 5.23 13.09 -10.32
CA LEU A 398 4.32 14.09 -9.73
C LEU A 398 4.19 13.89 -8.22
N LEU A 399 4.13 12.65 -7.76
CA LEU A 399 4.10 12.33 -6.33
C LEU A 399 5.41 12.73 -5.62
N ALA A 400 6.55 12.67 -6.32
CA ALA A 400 7.86 13.03 -5.79
C ALA A 400 7.91 14.45 -5.21
N LYS A 401 7.25 15.42 -5.86
CA LYS A 401 7.23 16.83 -5.41
C LYS A 401 6.57 16.98 -4.03
N SER A 402 5.39 16.39 -3.86
CA SER A 402 4.66 16.45 -2.59
C SER A 402 5.36 15.66 -1.49
N TYR A 403 5.97 14.52 -1.84
CA TYR A 403 6.70 13.68 -0.90
C TYR A 403 8.00 14.35 -0.44
N ALA A 404 8.79 14.95 -1.33
CA ALA A 404 9.97 15.73 -0.98
C ALA A 404 9.63 16.91 -0.05
N ALA A 405 8.51 17.61 -0.31
CA ALA A 405 8.04 18.68 0.56
C ALA A 405 7.66 18.18 1.97
N SER A 406 7.14 16.94 2.10
CA SER A 406 6.85 16.35 3.42
C SER A 406 8.13 16.05 4.20
N ILE A 407 9.16 15.51 3.55
CA ILE A 407 10.46 15.21 4.16
C ILE A 407 11.17 16.50 4.60
N LYS A 408 11.14 17.54 3.76
CA LYS A 408 11.78 18.83 4.07
C LYS A 408 11.16 19.49 5.32
N ARG A 409 9.84 19.45 5.47
CA ARG A 409 9.17 19.95 6.69
C ARG A 409 9.63 19.22 7.95
N ASP A 410 9.94 17.93 7.83
CA ASP A 410 10.49 17.14 8.93
C ASP A 410 11.89 17.59 9.32
N ASP A 411 12.70 18.01 8.35
CA ASP A 411 14.04 18.55 8.59
C ASP A 411 14.01 19.93 9.28
N GLU A 412 13.10 20.80 8.85
CA GLU A 412 12.93 22.14 9.42
C GLU A 412 12.43 22.08 10.89
N SER A 413 11.48 21.19 11.19
CA SER A 413 10.95 21.00 12.54
C SER A 413 12.00 20.52 13.56
N ARG A 414 13.05 19.83 13.10
CA ARG A 414 14.18 19.40 13.95
C ARG A 414 15.09 20.55 14.35
N HIS A 415 15.26 21.54 13.47
CA HIS A 415 16.13 22.69 13.76
C HIS A 415 15.54 23.65 14.78
N VAL A 416 14.22 23.73 14.84
CA VAL A 416 13.50 24.54 15.85
C VAL A 416 13.56 23.88 17.22
N GLY A 417 13.37 22.55 17.30
CA GLY A 417 13.40 21.80 18.56
C GLY A 417 14.81 21.63 19.19
N SER A 418 15.90 21.83 18.41
CA SER A 418 17.26 21.77 18.94
C SER A 418 17.78 23.10 19.49
N ARG A 419 17.00 24.19 19.35
CA ARG A 419 17.33 25.52 19.85
C ARG A 419 16.52 25.95 21.09
N ALA A 420 15.57 25.10 21.51
CA ALA A 420 14.81 25.24 22.75
C ALA A 420 15.32 24.25 23.80
#